data_7b1f01299dd8c73db1fb7f7d63b4ebc6
#
_entry.id   7b1f01299dd8c73db1fb7f7d63b4ebc6
#
_cell.length_a   1.000
_cell.length_b   1.000
_cell.length_c   1.000
_cell.angle_alpha   90.00
_cell.angle_beta   90.00
_cell.angle_gamma   90.00
#
_symmetry.space_group_name_H-M   'P 1'
#
loop_
_entity.id
_entity.type
_entity.pdbx_description
1 polymer ?
#
loop_
_entity_poly.entity_id
_entity_poly.type
_entity_poly.pdbx_seq_one_letter_code
_entity_poly.pdbx_strand_id
1 'polypeptide(L)'
;MKTTIRNTFARAASVSAVTVAALAATQPASAQQIIGLTTTNALITFDAATPQNGSPLSFISGLEGVNQRILAIDTRPTNGLLYGVSTDSKLYTLNAATGAATKVANLATALNGTAFGFDFNPVADTNGVASLRIVSNTGQNLAVNANTGGVNVQAALKSGGNPIGAAGAAYKDNDANPATNSVGLYVIDSASDGLYFTGAPGAGMLSFVGSLGWNTTGVIGFDIAGVNNAAFAGLTIDGTDTGKSGLYSINLTSGMASLIGEFGIGGNTAISPPLLGLTVAAVPEPESYALMLAGLLGLGFVARRRLPR
;
A
#
# COMPACT_ATOMS: atom_id res chain seq x y z
N MET A 1 6.74 93.46 5.40
CA MET A 1 6.16 92.30 6.10
C MET A 1 5.87 91.23 5.06
N LYS A 2 6.77 90.25 4.88
CA LYS A 2 6.65 89.19 3.86
C LYS A 2 6.41 87.89 4.61
N THR A 3 5.18 87.30 4.45
CA THR A 3 4.78 86.02 5.05
C THR A 3 5.10 84.94 4.04
N THR A 4 6.01 84.02 4.43
CA THR A 4 6.40 82.86 3.63
C THR A 4 5.52 81.70 4.03
N ILE A 5 4.70 81.19 3.08
CA ILE A 5 3.91 79.96 3.25
C ILE A 5 4.78 78.76 2.88
N ARG A 6 5.02 77.87 3.83
CA ARG A 6 5.70 76.58 3.62
C ARG A 6 4.61 75.56 3.25
N ASN A 7 4.66 75.07 2.03
CA ASN A 7 3.86 73.91 1.59
C ASN A 7 4.56 72.61 2.03
N THR A 8 3.95 71.91 2.96
CA THR A 8 4.34 70.54 3.35
C THR A 8 3.58 69.56 2.47
N PHE A 9 4.28 68.92 1.54
CA PHE A 9 3.74 67.78 0.78
C PHE A 9 3.83 66.53 1.66
N ALA A 10 2.68 66.06 2.13
CA ALA A 10 2.53 64.75 2.72
C ALA A 10 2.53 63.70 1.60
N ARG A 11 3.56 62.82 1.55
CA ARG A 11 3.60 61.64 0.69
C ARG A 11 2.74 60.53 1.35
N ALA A 12 1.59 60.28 0.82
CA ALA A 12 0.80 59.11 1.15
C ALA A 12 1.45 57.88 0.53
N ALA A 13 1.97 57.00 1.36
CA ALA A 13 2.44 55.69 0.96
C ALA A 13 1.23 54.76 0.90
N SER A 14 0.77 54.45 -0.30
CA SER A 14 -0.24 53.43 -0.53
C SER A 14 0.36 52.04 -0.33
N VAL A 15 0.04 51.38 0.78
CA VAL A 15 0.29 49.99 1.01
C VAL A 15 -0.77 49.21 0.26
N SER A 16 -0.42 48.67 -0.92
CA SER A 16 -1.26 47.72 -1.63
C SER A 16 -1.20 46.38 -0.90
N ALA A 17 -2.20 46.06 -0.12
CA ALA A 17 -2.44 44.73 0.42
C ALA A 17 -2.81 43.80 -0.74
N VAL A 18 -1.88 42.96 -1.16
CA VAL A 18 -2.17 41.83 -2.07
C VAL A 18 -2.88 40.76 -1.25
N THR A 19 -4.19 40.74 -1.33
CA THR A 19 -5.01 39.64 -0.82
C THR A 19 -4.77 38.43 -1.73
N VAL A 20 -3.93 37.48 -1.30
CA VAL A 20 -3.85 36.16 -1.94
C VAL A 20 -5.13 35.41 -1.55
N ALA A 21 -6.12 35.45 -2.42
CA ALA A 21 -7.27 34.55 -2.34
C ALA A 21 -6.71 33.13 -2.56
N ALA A 22 -6.58 32.34 -1.48
CA ALA A 22 -6.37 30.92 -1.57
C ALA A 22 -7.65 30.33 -2.21
N LEU A 23 -7.61 30.05 -3.51
CA LEU A 23 -8.56 29.12 -4.12
C LEU A 23 -8.30 27.78 -3.43
N ALA A 24 -9.13 27.42 -2.46
CA ALA A 24 -9.30 26.05 -2.05
C ALA A 24 -9.90 25.31 -3.26
N ALA A 25 -9.04 24.86 -4.17
CA ALA A 25 -9.40 23.86 -5.15
C ALA A 25 -9.85 22.66 -4.32
N THR A 26 -11.13 22.32 -4.35
CA THR A 26 -11.63 21.03 -3.93
C THR A 26 -10.96 20.03 -4.85
N GLN A 27 -9.81 19.51 -4.41
CA GLN A 27 -9.18 18.41 -5.12
C GLN A 27 -10.16 17.24 -5.07
N PRO A 28 -10.44 16.57 -6.20
CA PRO A 28 -11.13 15.31 -6.16
C PRO A 28 -10.37 14.43 -5.18
N ALA A 29 -11.08 13.71 -4.32
CA ALA A 29 -10.48 12.72 -3.44
C ALA A 29 -9.51 11.91 -4.29
N SER A 30 -8.22 11.95 -3.94
CA SER A 30 -7.19 11.27 -4.72
C SER A 30 -7.60 9.82 -4.81
N ALA A 31 -7.87 9.37 -6.02
CA ALA A 31 -8.25 8.00 -6.30
C ALA A 31 -7.16 7.08 -5.74
N GLN A 32 -7.56 6.10 -4.92
CA GLN A 32 -6.62 5.22 -4.24
C GLN A 32 -6.11 4.19 -5.25
N GLN A 33 -4.86 4.37 -5.69
CA GLN A 33 -4.24 3.48 -6.66
C GLN A 33 -3.84 2.16 -5.99
N ILE A 34 -4.18 1.06 -6.64
CA ILE A 34 -3.85 -0.30 -6.22
C ILE A 34 -2.94 -0.93 -7.26
N ILE A 35 -1.93 -1.66 -6.79
CA ILE A 35 -1.10 -2.53 -7.60
C ILE A 35 -1.44 -3.97 -7.23
N GLY A 36 -1.85 -4.77 -8.22
CA GLY A 36 -2.17 -6.18 -8.04
C GLY A 36 -1.12 -7.09 -8.69
N LEU A 37 -0.82 -8.20 -8.03
CA LEU A 37 -0.06 -9.33 -8.58
C LEU A 37 -1.05 -10.40 -9.05
N THR A 38 -1.04 -10.71 -10.33
CA THR A 38 -1.94 -11.70 -10.91
C THR A 38 -1.41 -13.13 -10.79
N THR A 39 -2.32 -14.12 -10.86
CA THR A 39 -1.97 -15.55 -10.93
C THR A 39 -1.16 -15.92 -12.16
N THR A 40 -1.07 -15.06 -13.17
CA THR A 40 -0.24 -15.23 -14.37
C THR A 40 1.16 -14.64 -14.24
N ASN A 41 1.57 -14.22 -13.03
CA ASN A 41 2.87 -13.60 -12.74
C ASN A 41 3.05 -12.27 -13.49
N ALA A 42 2.05 -11.42 -13.43
CA ALA A 42 2.08 -10.07 -13.98
C ALA A 42 1.55 -9.06 -12.96
N LEU A 43 1.95 -7.82 -13.11
CA LEU A 43 1.43 -6.68 -12.34
C LEU A 43 0.32 -5.99 -13.13
N ILE A 44 -0.68 -5.49 -12.40
CA ILE A 44 -1.76 -4.66 -12.90
C ILE A 44 -1.93 -3.48 -11.95
N THR A 45 -2.25 -2.31 -12.49
CA THR A 45 -2.52 -1.11 -11.68
C THR A 45 -3.92 -0.60 -12.00
N PHE A 46 -4.69 -0.25 -10.99
CA PHE A 46 -6.04 0.28 -11.13
C PHE A 46 -6.41 1.21 -9.98
N ASP A 47 -7.47 1.97 -10.19
CA ASP A 47 -8.10 2.78 -9.16
C ASP A 47 -9.08 1.92 -8.35
N ALA A 48 -9.03 2.04 -7.01
CA ALA A 48 -9.92 1.29 -6.12
C ALA A 48 -11.41 1.51 -6.42
N ALA A 49 -11.80 2.68 -6.93
CA ALA A 49 -13.18 2.97 -7.27
C ALA A 49 -13.62 2.36 -8.63
N THR A 50 -12.66 1.99 -9.49
CA THR A 50 -12.93 1.48 -10.84
C THR A 50 -12.00 0.30 -11.19
N PRO A 51 -12.04 -0.81 -10.43
CA PRO A 51 -11.13 -1.94 -10.61
C PRO A 51 -11.27 -2.61 -12.00
N GLN A 52 -12.39 -2.43 -12.69
CA GLN A 52 -12.60 -2.90 -14.05
C GLN A 52 -11.75 -2.16 -15.10
N ASN A 53 -11.20 -0.99 -14.77
CA ASN A 53 -10.40 -0.16 -15.68
C ASN A 53 -8.89 -0.34 -15.47
N GLY A 54 -8.44 -1.55 -15.15
CA GLY A 54 -7.02 -1.85 -14.92
C GLY A 54 -6.14 -1.57 -16.14
N SER A 55 -4.86 -1.31 -15.86
CA SER A 55 -3.82 -1.15 -16.88
C SER A 55 -3.64 -2.43 -17.71
N PRO A 56 -2.94 -2.39 -18.84
CA PRO A 56 -2.36 -3.59 -19.43
C PRO A 56 -1.47 -4.34 -18.45
N LEU A 57 -1.36 -5.66 -18.60
CA LEU A 57 -0.53 -6.50 -17.73
C LEU A 57 0.97 -6.26 -17.99
N SER A 58 1.72 -6.02 -16.91
CA SER A 58 3.18 -5.93 -16.92
C SER A 58 3.75 -7.26 -16.42
N PHE A 59 4.14 -8.15 -17.34
CA PHE A 59 4.66 -9.47 -17.00
C PHE A 59 6.00 -9.37 -16.26
N ILE A 60 6.14 -10.11 -15.15
CA ILE A 60 7.35 -10.10 -14.33
C ILE A 60 8.49 -10.79 -15.07
N SER A 61 9.64 -10.12 -15.11
CA SER A 61 10.87 -10.58 -15.77
C SER A 61 12.09 -10.30 -14.87
N GLY A 62 13.23 -10.95 -15.12
CA GLY A 62 14.46 -10.73 -14.36
C GLY A 62 14.56 -11.53 -13.05
N LEU A 63 13.65 -12.49 -12.81
CA LEU A 63 13.77 -13.41 -11.69
C LEU A 63 14.93 -14.40 -11.93
N GLU A 64 15.74 -14.65 -10.89
CA GLU A 64 16.80 -15.66 -10.95
C GLU A 64 16.23 -17.06 -10.84
N GLY A 65 16.67 -17.95 -11.72
CA GLY A 65 16.23 -19.36 -11.76
C GLY A 65 15.18 -19.62 -12.82
N VAL A 66 14.88 -20.89 -13.03
CA VAL A 66 13.92 -21.35 -14.04
C VAL A 66 12.54 -21.49 -13.41
N ASN A 67 11.49 -21.03 -14.11
CA ASN A 67 10.09 -21.12 -13.68
C ASN A 67 9.80 -20.45 -12.34
N GLN A 68 10.58 -19.44 -11.96
CA GLN A 68 10.31 -18.66 -10.75
C GLN A 68 9.12 -17.71 -10.95
N ARG A 69 8.37 -17.50 -9.87
CA ARG A 69 7.21 -16.62 -9.83
C ARG A 69 7.23 -15.82 -8.54
N ILE A 70 6.65 -14.63 -8.57
CA ILE A 70 6.36 -13.87 -7.35
C ILE A 70 5.08 -14.43 -6.72
N LEU A 71 5.12 -14.61 -5.40
CA LEU A 71 4.03 -15.19 -4.60
C LEU A 71 3.18 -14.13 -3.90
N ALA A 72 3.81 -13.02 -3.50
CA ALA A 72 3.14 -11.93 -2.80
C ALA A 72 3.93 -10.62 -3.01
N ILE A 73 3.26 -9.49 -2.86
CA ILE A 73 3.84 -8.15 -3.03
C ILE A 73 3.37 -7.20 -1.94
N ASP A 74 4.21 -6.19 -1.65
CA ASP A 74 3.81 -5.01 -0.89
C ASP A 74 4.72 -3.81 -1.19
N THR A 75 4.18 -2.59 -1.01
CA THR A 75 4.92 -1.34 -1.15
C THR A 75 5.45 -0.89 0.19
N ARG A 76 6.79 -0.82 0.30
CA ARG A 76 7.44 -0.40 1.53
C ARG A 76 7.19 1.09 1.81
N PRO A 77 6.56 1.48 2.95
CA PRO A 77 6.18 2.86 3.22
C PRO A 77 7.36 3.85 3.25
N THR A 78 8.50 3.44 3.78
CA THR A 78 9.64 4.34 4.00
C THR A 78 10.42 4.70 2.74
N ASN A 79 10.29 3.93 1.63
CA ASN A 79 11.01 4.21 0.38
C ASN A 79 10.14 4.16 -0.88
N GLY A 80 8.85 3.79 -0.76
CA GLY A 80 7.91 3.72 -1.87
C GLY A 80 8.20 2.64 -2.92
N LEU A 81 9.15 1.73 -2.67
CA LEU A 81 9.47 0.65 -3.60
C LEU A 81 8.52 -0.53 -3.42
N LEU A 82 8.08 -1.10 -4.53
CA LEU A 82 7.32 -2.34 -4.54
C LEU A 82 8.28 -3.53 -4.34
N TYR A 83 8.00 -4.34 -3.32
CA TYR A 83 8.72 -5.57 -3.03
C TYR A 83 7.88 -6.78 -3.36
N GLY A 84 8.55 -7.89 -3.66
CA GLY A 84 7.90 -9.18 -3.85
C GLY A 84 8.82 -10.33 -3.47
N VAL A 85 8.22 -11.47 -3.08
CA VAL A 85 8.94 -12.68 -2.74
C VAL A 85 8.65 -13.78 -3.76
N SER A 86 9.71 -14.51 -4.19
CA SER A 86 9.60 -15.55 -5.19
C SER A 86 9.41 -16.95 -4.61
N THR A 87 9.03 -17.89 -5.47
CA THR A 87 8.83 -19.31 -5.15
C THR A 87 10.08 -19.99 -4.57
N ASP A 88 11.29 -19.51 -4.89
CA ASP A 88 12.55 -19.98 -4.36
C ASP A 88 13.08 -19.13 -3.18
N SER A 89 12.17 -18.42 -2.50
CA SER A 89 12.44 -17.65 -1.28
C SER A 89 13.49 -16.55 -1.47
N LYS A 90 13.39 -15.81 -2.56
CA LYS A 90 14.20 -14.63 -2.83
C LYS A 90 13.33 -13.38 -2.80
N LEU A 91 13.89 -12.30 -2.26
CA LEU A 91 13.27 -10.99 -2.20
C LEU A 91 13.71 -10.13 -3.40
N TYR A 92 12.77 -9.48 -4.03
CA TYR A 92 12.98 -8.59 -5.17
C TYR A 92 12.31 -7.24 -4.94
N THR A 93 12.85 -6.19 -5.57
CA THR A 93 12.07 -5.00 -5.90
C THR A 93 11.52 -5.14 -7.31
N LEU A 94 10.32 -4.61 -7.54
CA LEU A 94 9.58 -4.74 -8.79
C LEU A 94 9.26 -3.36 -9.35
N ASN A 95 9.36 -3.21 -10.65
CA ASN A 95 8.87 -2.01 -11.34
C ASN A 95 7.42 -2.27 -11.79
N ALA A 96 6.46 -1.55 -11.20
CA ALA A 96 5.03 -1.78 -11.48
C ALA A 96 4.64 -1.51 -12.95
N ALA A 97 5.33 -0.59 -13.63
CA ALA A 97 5.02 -0.24 -15.01
C ALA A 97 5.59 -1.23 -16.03
N THR A 98 6.73 -1.87 -15.74
CA THR A 98 7.44 -2.73 -16.70
C THR A 98 7.48 -4.20 -16.33
N GLY A 99 7.17 -4.55 -15.07
CA GLY A 99 7.34 -5.89 -14.53
C GLY A 99 8.79 -6.29 -14.25
N ALA A 100 9.77 -5.39 -14.43
CA ALA A 100 11.17 -5.71 -14.20
C ALA A 100 11.45 -5.95 -12.71
N ALA A 101 12.06 -7.10 -12.39
CA ALA A 101 12.46 -7.49 -11.05
C ALA A 101 13.96 -7.31 -10.85
N THR A 102 14.35 -6.76 -9.68
CA THR A 102 15.75 -6.65 -9.25
C THR A 102 15.90 -7.36 -7.91
N LYS A 103 16.80 -8.34 -7.86
CA LYS A 103 17.03 -9.11 -6.63
C LYS A 103 17.60 -8.22 -5.53
N VAL A 104 17.03 -8.37 -4.33
CA VAL A 104 17.52 -7.72 -3.11
C VAL A 104 18.32 -8.70 -2.26
N ALA A 105 17.73 -9.86 -1.91
CA ALA A 105 18.35 -10.83 -1.01
C ALA A 105 17.77 -12.24 -1.20
N ASN A 106 18.48 -13.24 -0.66
CA ASN A 106 17.91 -14.55 -0.40
C ASN A 106 17.37 -14.56 1.03
N LEU A 107 16.19 -15.14 1.26
CA LEU A 107 15.70 -15.34 2.62
C LEU A 107 16.52 -16.42 3.34
N ALA A 108 16.86 -16.18 4.60
CA ALA A 108 17.59 -17.14 5.43
C ALA A 108 16.73 -18.37 5.81
N THR A 109 15.43 -18.31 5.59
CA THR A 109 14.47 -19.40 5.83
C THR A 109 13.60 -19.57 4.59
N ALA A 110 13.45 -20.82 4.12
CA ALA A 110 12.60 -21.14 3.00
C ALA A 110 11.11 -20.89 3.33
N LEU A 111 10.37 -20.41 2.34
CA LEU A 111 8.92 -20.28 2.42
C LEU A 111 8.27 -21.66 2.43
N ASN A 112 7.22 -21.80 3.23
CA ASN A 112 6.42 -23.01 3.35
C ASN A 112 4.93 -22.64 3.21
N GLY A 113 4.28 -23.14 2.18
CA GLY A 113 2.89 -22.87 1.88
C GLY A 113 2.65 -22.61 0.40
N THR A 114 1.42 -22.33 0.06
CA THR A 114 0.93 -22.05 -1.32
C THR A 114 0.19 -20.70 -1.42
N ALA A 115 -0.20 -20.15 -0.28
CA ALA A 115 -0.80 -18.82 -0.17
C ALA A 115 -0.05 -18.04 0.93
N PHE A 116 0.16 -16.75 0.71
CA PHE A 116 1.00 -15.93 1.56
C PHE A 116 0.38 -14.55 1.80
N GLY A 117 0.44 -14.09 3.07
CA GLY A 117 0.30 -12.69 3.42
C GLY A 117 1.70 -12.06 3.52
N PHE A 118 1.82 -10.81 3.06
CA PHE A 118 3.11 -10.15 2.88
C PHE A 118 2.92 -8.64 3.08
N ASP A 119 3.50 -8.06 4.14
CA ASP A 119 3.33 -6.64 4.44
C ASP A 119 4.47 -6.10 5.32
N PHE A 120 4.86 -4.87 5.09
CA PHE A 120 5.86 -4.18 5.90
C PHE A 120 5.30 -3.79 7.26
N ASN A 121 6.06 -4.09 8.32
CA ASN A 121 5.73 -3.63 9.67
C ASN A 121 6.07 -2.13 9.80
N PRO A 122 5.06 -1.22 9.86
CA PRO A 122 5.31 0.21 9.80
C PRO A 122 6.16 0.73 10.97
N VAL A 123 5.95 0.19 12.18
CA VAL A 123 6.72 0.60 13.36
C VAL A 123 8.20 0.23 13.24
N ALA A 124 8.49 -0.99 12.82
CA ALA A 124 9.87 -1.43 12.70
C ALA A 124 10.56 -0.81 11.48
N ASP A 125 9.82 -0.61 10.37
CA ASP A 125 10.34 -0.01 9.15
C ASP A 125 10.72 1.45 9.35
N THR A 126 9.88 2.25 9.98
CA THR A 126 10.17 3.66 10.30
C THR A 126 11.28 3.82 11.35
N ASN A 127 11.51 2.81 12.19
CA ASN A 127 12.65 2.74 13.11
C ASN A 127 13.94 2.19 12.46
N GLY A 128 13.97 2.02 11.14
CA GLY A 128 15.15 1.63 10.37
C GLY A 128 15.48 0.14 10.37
N VAL A 129 14.57 -0.73 10.87
CA VAL A 129 14.80 -2.18 10.94
C VAL A 129 14.46 -2.89 9.62
N ALA A 130 13.77 -2.21 8.67
CA ALA A 130 13.36 -2.78 7.38
C ALA A 130 12.55 -4.10 7.53
N SER A 131 11.64 -4.15 8.52
CA SER A 131 10.93 -5.37 8.88
C SER A 131 9.74 -5.63 7.97
N LEU A 132 9.76 -6.77 7.32
CA LEU A 132 8.71 -7.33 6.49
C LEU A 132 8.11 -8.55 7.17
N ARG A 133 6.79 -8.64 7.21
CA ARG A 133 6.05 -9.81 7.68
C ARG A 133 5.72 -10.72 6.50
N ILE A 134 6.04 -12.01 6.62
CA ILE A 134 5.56 -13.04 5.70
C ILE A 134 4.86 -14.10 6.53
N VAL A 135 3.61 -14.37 6.19
CA VAL A 135 2.80 -15.42 6.80
C VAL A 135 2.25 -16.35 5.71
N SER A 136 1.87 -17.59 6.04
CA SER A 136 1.39 -18.53 5.03
C SER A 136 0.18 -19.36 5.49
N ASN A 137 -0.45 -20.02 4.54
CA ASN A 137 -1.56 -20.96 4.79
C ASN A 137 -1.16 -22.23 5.55
N THR A 138 0.13 -22.46 5.79
CA THR A 138 0.62 -23.52 6.70
C THR A 138 0.88 -23.02 8.13
N GLY A 139 0.54 -21.75 8.42
CA GLY A 139 0.79 -21.11 9.72
C GLY A 139 2.22 -20.60 9.90
N GLN A 140 3.06 -20.63 8.87
CA GLN A 140 4.40 -20.03 8.93
C GLN A 140 4.28 -18.53 9.22
N ASN A 141 5.15 -18.01 10.11
CA ASN A 141 5.16 -16.63 10.54
C ASN A 141 6.61 -16.15 10.64
N LEU A 142 7.00 -15.28 9.73
CA LEU A 142 8.37 -14.80 9.57
C LEU A 142 8.44 -13.28 9.72
N ALA A 143 9.41 -12.81 10.50
CA ALA A 143 9.85 -11.41 10.46
C ALA A 143 11.16 -11.34 9.67
N VAL A 144 11.14 -10.66 8.54
CA VAL A 144 12.23 -10.62 7.56
C VAL A 144 12.87 -9.24 7.55
N ASN A 145 14.18 -9.16 7.59
CA ASN A 145 14.90 -7.93 7.27
C ASN A 145 14.95 -7.77 5.75
N ALA A 146 14.19 -6.82 5.23
CA ALA A 146 14.04 -6.62 3.80
C ALA A 146 15.31 -6.12 3.08
N ASN A 147 16.34 -5.67 3.82
CA ASN A 147 17.61 -5.25 3.22
C ASN A 147 18.59 -6.42 3.07
N THR A 148 18.52 -7.43 3.96
CA THR A 148 19.53 -8.50 4.05
C THR A 148 18.98 -9.90 3.81
N GLY A 149 17.66 -10.09 3.84
CA GLY A 149 17.01 -11.41 3.80
C GLY A 149 17.12 -12.20 5.11
N GLY A 150 17.68 -11.61 6.17
CA GLY A 150 17.71 -12.20 7.51
C GLY A 150 16.31 -12.48 8.03
N VAL A 151 16.08 -13.68 8.60
CA VAL A 151 14.75 -14.12 9.05
C VAL A 151 14.78 -14.45 10.53
N ASN A 152 13.80 -13.90 11.25
CA ASN A 152 13.43 -14.34 12.59
C ASN A 152 12.13 -15.15 12.49
N VAL A 153 12.22 -16.47 12.72
CA VAL A 153 11.05 -17.36 12.71
C VAL A 153 10.26 -17.10 13.99
N GLN A 154 8.99 -16.77 13.85
CA GLN A 154 8.08 -16.40 14.91
C GLN A 154 7.13 -17.56 15.24
N ALA A 155 6.34 -17.41 16.32
CA ALA A 155 5.35 -18.42 16.69
C ALA A 155 4.30 -18.60 15.58
N ALA A 156 3.94 -19.86 15.30
CA ALA A 156 2.94 -20.19 14.30
C ALA A 156 1.59 -19.55 14.59
N LEU A 157 0.87 -19.14 13.54
CA LEU A 157 -0.42 -18.47 13.66
C LEU A 157 -1.49 -19.40 14.21
N LYS A 158 -2.21 -18.95 15.24
CA LYS A 158 -3.29 -19.69 15.94
C LYS A 158 -4.39 -18.76 16.42
N SER A 159 -5.62 -19.28 16.47
CA SER A 159 -6.73 -18.62 17.13
C SER A 159 -7.49 -19.63 18.00
N GLY A 160 -7.68 -19.33 19.29
CA GLY A 160 -8.32 -20.26 20.24
C GLY A 160 -7.61 -21.62 20.34
N GLY A 161 -6.29 -21.67 20.06
CA GLY A 161 -5.51 -22.90 20.02
C GLY A 161 -5.48 -23.63 18.65
N ASN A 162 -6.37 -23.29 17.73
CA ASN A 162 -6.43 -23.88 16.40
C ASN A 162 -5.46 -23.17 15.43
N PRO A 163 -4.78 -23.91 14.52
CA PRO A 163 -3.95 -23.30 13.48
C PRO A 163 -4.77 -22.37 12.57
N ILE A 164 -4.16 -21.26 12.14
CA ILE A 164 -4.70 -20.34 11.15
C ILE A 164 -3.83 -20.37 9.91
N GLY A 165 -4.46 -20.55 8.74
CA GLY A 165 -3.83 -20.55 7.44
C GLY A 165 -3.95 -19.19 6.75
N ALA A 166 -2.97 -18.31 6.94
CA ALA A 166 -2.98 -16.99 6.35
C ALA A 166 -2.86 -17.03 4.83
N ALA A 167 -3.84 -16.49 4.11
CA ALA A 167 -3.82 -16.26 2.67
C ALA A 167 -3.58 -14.77 2.33
N GLY A 168 -3.85 -13.85 3.25
CA GLY A 168 -3.56 -12.42 3.16
C GLY A 168 -3.22 -11.87 4.53
N ALA A 169 -2.37 -10.84 4.59
CA ALA A 169 -2.03 -10.13 5.83
C ALA A 169 -1.70 -8.68 5.54
N ALA A 170 -2.16 -7.78 6.41
CA ALA A 170 -1.93 -6.35 6.30
C ALA A 170 -1.84 -5.68 7.67
N TYR A 171 -0.86 -4.78 7.84
CA TYR A 171 -0.79 -3.89 8.99
C TYR A 171 -1.72 -2.70 8.82
N LYS A 172 -2.38 -2.30 9.88
CA LYS A 172 -3.06 -1.01 9.91
C LYS A 172 -2.06 0.12 10.21
N ASP A 173 -2.46 1.36 9.94
CA ASP A 173 -1.64 2.55 10.15
C ASP A 173 -0.26 2.41 9.46
N ASN A 174 -0.23 1.80 8.27
CA ASN A 174 0.97 1.46 7.52
C ASN A 174 1.39 2.61 6.60
N ASP A 175 1.91 3.69 7.20
CA ASP A 175 2.44 4.86 6.49
C ASP A 175 3.89 5.17 6.89
N ALA A 176 4.47 6.21 6.28
CA ALA A 176 5.83 6.64 6.59
C ALA A 176 5.93 7.54 7.84
N ASN A 177 4.80 7.84 8.50
CA ASN A 177 4.76 8.71 9.69
C ASN A 177 4.88 7.88 10.98
N PRO A 178 6.01 7.92 11.69
CA PRO A 178 6.21 7.10 12.89
C PRO A 178 5.24 7.44 14.05
N ALA A 179 4.58 8.60 14.01
CA ALA A 179 3.66 9.03 15.06
C ALA A 179 2.30 8.35 14.97
N THR A 180 1.91 7.86 13.81
CA THR A 180 0.62 7.18 13.54
C THR A 180 0.75 5.66 13.52
N ASN A 181 1.95 5.12 13.30
CA ASN A 181 2.19 3.70 13.09
C ASN A 181 1.80 2.82 14.28
N SER A 182 1.26 1.65 13.99
CA SER A 182 0.92 0.62 14.98
C SER A 182 1.36 -0.78 14.51
N VAL A 183 1.46 -1.72 15.44
CA VAL A 183 1.78 -3.13 15.15
C VAL A 183 0.53 -3.99 14.92
N GLY A 184 -0.64 -3.38 14.73
CA GLY A 184 -1.89 -4.10 14.51
C GLY A 184 -1.90 -4.79 13.15
N LEU A 185 -1.84 -6.12 13.15
CA LEU A 185 -1.86 -6.97 11.96
C LEU A 185 -3.23 -7.62 11.80
N TYR A 186 -3.83 -7.47 10.64
CA TYR A 186 -4.99 -8.24 10.20
C TYR A 186 -4.56 -9.37 9.29
N VAL A 187 -5.26 -10.50 9.38
CA VAL A 187 -4.97 -11.71 8.62
C VAL A 187 -6.29 -12.27 8.06
N ILE A 188 -6.30 -12.63 6.79
CA ILE A 188 -7.40 -13.37 6.17
C ILE A 188 -7.00 -14.84 6.07
N ASP A 189 -7.87 -15.72 6.59
CA ASP A 189 -7.78 -17.16 6.47
C ASP A 189 -8.92 -17.64 5.56
N SER A 190 -8.57 -18.19 4.39
CA SER A 190 -9.54 -18.69 3.42
C SER A 190 -10.17 -20.02 3.81
N ALA A 191 -9.58 -20.76 4.76
CA ALA A 191 -10.16 -22.01 5.23
C ALA A 191 -11.38 -21.79 6.13
N SER A 192 -11.41 -20.69 6.86
CA SER A 192 -12.52 -20.26 7.73
C SER A 192 -13.33 -19.09 7.15
N ASP A 193 -12.93 -18.56 6.00
CA ASP A 193 -13.48 -17.33 5.39
C ASP A 193 -13.56 -16.18 6.39
N GLY A 194 -12.51 -16.04 7.20
CA GLY A 194 -12.47 -15.17 8.36
C GLY A 194 -11.38 -14.10 8.34
N LEU A 195 -11.71 -12.95 8.90
CA LEU A 195 -10.75 -11.92 9.27
C LEU A 195 -10.33 -12.10 10.72
N TYR A 196 -9.04 -12.04 10.96
CA TYR A 196 -8.41 -12.15 12.28
C TYR A 196 -7.53 -10.93 12.56
N PHE A 197 -7.28 -10.65 13.83
CA PHE A 197 -6.46 -9.53 14.30
C PHE A 197 -5.50 -9.93 15.39
N THR A 198 -4.32 -9.30 15.41
CA THR A 198 -3.38 -9.36 16.53
C THR A 198 -2.63 -8.03 16.73
N GLY A 199 -2.46 -7.61 17.98
CA GLY A 199 -1.56 -6.51 18.36
C GLY A 199 -0.13 -6.98 18.66
N ALA A 200 0.14 -8.30 18.61
CA ALA A 200 1.44 -8.90 18.88
C ALA A 200 1.78 -9.98 17.82
N PRO A 201 2.07 -9.57 16.56
CA PRO A 201 2.23 -10.51 15.44
C PRO A 201 3.26 -11.61 15.68
N GLY A 202 4.36 -11.31 16.42
CA GLY A 202 5.39 -12.28 16.74
C GLY A 202 4.95 -13.39 17.68
N ALA A 203 3.90 -13.17 18.48
CA ALA A 203 3.34 -14.18 19.38
C ALA A 203 2.48 -15.22 18.65
N GLY A 204 2.09 -14.97 17.39
CA GLY A 204 1.29 -15.87 16.57
C GLY A 204 -0.16 -16.06 17.03
N MET A 205 -0.59 -15.35 18.08
CA MET A 205 -1.96 -15.46 18.62
C MET A 205 -2.86 -14.44 17.97
N LEU A 206 -3.93 -14.93 17.32
CA LEU A 206 -4.92 -14.14 16.61
C LEU A 206 -6.29 -14.21 17.30
N SER A 207 -7.02 -13.11 17.25
CA SER A 207 -8.42 -13.03 17.65
C SER A 207 -9.30 -12.97 16.41
N PHE A 208 -10.37 -13.76 16.37
CA PHE A 208 -11.35 -13.69 15.29
C PHE A 208 -12.09 -12.35 15.33
N VAL A 209 -12.14 -11.65 14.20
CA VAL A 209 -12.88 -10.40 14.04
C VAL A 209 -14.29 -10.69 13.51
N GLY A 210 -14.39 -11.47 12.44
CA GLY A 210 -15.66 -11.83 11.81
C GLY A 210 -15.48 -12.55 10.48
N SER A 211 -16.59 -13.07 9.94
CA SER A 211 -16.61 -13.69 8.62
C SER A 211 -16.57 -12.66 7.51
N LEU A 212 -15.89 -12.99 6.41
CA LEU A 212 -15.91 -12.19 5.18
C LEU A 212 -17.31 -12.18 4.51
N GLY A 213 -18.17 -13.17 4.82
CA GLY A 213 -19.49 -13.31 4.20
C GLY A 213 -19.47 -13.95 2.82
N TRP A 214 -18.32 -14.43 2.37
CA TRP A 214 -18.08 -15.08 1.08
C TRP A 214 -17.28 -16.36 1.28
N ASN A 215 -17.53 -17.39 0.45
CA ASN A 215 -16.69 -18.58 0.39
C ASN A 215 -15.51 -18.29 -0.55
N THR A 216 -14.30 -18.17 0.00
CA THR A 216 -13.14 -17.71 -0.73
C THR A 216 -12.14 -18.83 -1.01
N THR A 217 -11.41 -18.73 -2.11
CA THR A 217 -10.23 -19.57 -2.35
C THR A 217 -9.00 -19.04 -1.63
N GLY A 218 -7.88 -19.77 -1.66
CA GLY A 218 -6.58 -19.26 -1.17
C GLY A 218 -5.90 -18.23 -2.07
N VAL A 219 -6.57 -17.80 -3.17
CA VAL A 219 -6.06 -16.74 -4.07
C VAL A 219 -6.57 -15.40 -3.57
N ILE A 220 -5.77 -14.76 -2.71
CA ILE A 220 -6.13 -13.54 -2.00
C ILE A 220 -4.95 -12.56 -2.05
N GLY A 221 -5.23 -11.31 -2.45
CA GLY A 221 -4.38 -10.16 -2.15
C GLY A 221 -5.07 -9.32 -1.09
N PHE A 222 -4.35 -8.83 -0.07
CA PHE A 222 -4.96 -8.03 1.00
C PHE A 222 -4.01 -6.95 1.47
N ASP A 223 -4.49 -5.70 1.54
CA ASP A 223 -3.75 -4.58 2.06
C ASP A 223 -4.65 -3.51 2.70
N ILE A 224 -4.06 -2.71 3.59
CA ILE A 224 -4.71 -1.62 4.32
C ILE A 224 -3.97 -0.32 4.04
N ALA A 225 -4.67 0.66 3.49
CA ALA A 225 -4.11 1.98 3.21
C ALA A 225 -3.66 2.69 4.48
N GLY A 226 -2.40 3.14 4.51
CA GLY A 226 -1.80 3.74 5.70
C GLY A 226 -2.49 5.02 6.20
N VAL A 227 -2.96 5.86 5.26
CA VAL A 227 -3.49 7.20 5.61
C VAL A 227 -4.86 7.16 6.30
N ASN A 228 -5.74 6.23 5.92
CA ASN A 228 -7.14 6.21 6.36
C ASN A 228 -7.62 4.84 6.82
N ASN A 229 -6.75 3.83 6.83
CA ASN A 229 -7.06 2.44 7.14
C ASN A 229 -8.19 1.83 6.27
N ALA A 230 -8.40 2.34 5.07
CA ALA A 230 -9.27 1.68 4.11
C ALA A 230 -8.64 0.34 3.71
N ALA A 231 -9.35 -0.74 3.98
CA ALA A 231 -8.87 -2.10 3.75
C ALA A 231 -9.46 -2.66 2.46
N PHE A 232 -8.59 -3.22 1.61
CA PHE A 232 -8.95 -3.78 0.32
C PHE A 232 -8.45 -5.20 0.18
N ALA A 233 -9.31 -6.08 -0.35
CA ALA A 233 -8.91 -7.43 -0.71
C ALA A 233 -9.30 -7.76 -2.15
N GLY A 234 -8.36 -8.35 -2.89
CA GLY A 234 -8.66 -9.10 -4.10
C GLY A 234 -9.10 -10.50 -3.67
N LEU A 235 -10.39 -10.80 -3.78
CA LEU A 235 -10.92 -12.12 -3.43
C LEU A 235 -11.31 -12.88 -4.69
N THR A 236 -11.02 -14.18 -4.69
CA THR A 236 -11.55 -15.13 -5.68
C THR A 236 -12.55 -16.02 -4.98
N ILE A 237 -13.81 -15.97 -5.43
CA ILE A 237 -14.93 -16.67 -4.80
C ILE A 237 -14.99 -18.11 -5.31
N ASP A 238 -15.17 -19.05 -4.38
CA ASP A 238 -15.39 -20.48 -4.67
C ASP A 238 -16.89 -20.79 -4.81
N GLY A 239 -17.25 -21.90 -5.46
CA GLY A 239 -18.64 -22.36 -5.64
C GLY A 239 -19.26 -21.99 -6.99
N THR A 240 -20.54 -21.56 -7.00
CA THR A 240 -21.32 -21.26 -8.24
C THR A 240 -20.77 -20.05 -9.01
N ASP A 241 -20.02 -19.18 -8.32
CA ASP A 241 -19.31 -18.03 -8.89
C ASP A 241 -17.82 -18.30 -9.08
N THR A 242 -17.42 -19.59 -9.18
CA THR A 242 -16.02 -20.00 -9.36
C THR A 242 -15.34 -19.25 -10.49
N GLY A 243 -14.16 -18.70 -10.16
CA GLY A 243 -13.36 -17.93 -11.09
C GLY A 243 -13.68 -16.44 -11.14
N LYS A 244 -14.73 -15.97 -10.48
CA LYS A 244 -14.94 -14.54 -10.31
C LYS A 244 -13.98 -13.98 -9.29
N SER A 245 -13.16 -13.05 -9.74
CA SER A 245 -12.22 -12.32 -8.91
C SER A 245 -12.55 -10.84 -8.97
N GLY A 246 -12.57 -10.20 -7.81
CA GLY A 246 -12.92 -8.80 -7.70
C GLY A 246 -12.24 -8.12 -6.53
N LEU A 247 -12.32 -6.79 -6.53
CA LEU A 247 -11.91 -5.96 -5.42
C LEU A 247 -13.06 -5.83 -4.42
N TYR A 248 -12.74 -6.08 -3.16
CA TYR A 248 -13.65 -5.93 -2.03
C TYR A 248 -13.09 -4.93 -1.04
N SER A 249 -13.95 -4.12 -0.44
CA SER A 249 -13.62 -3.41 0.79
C SER A 249 -13.84 -4.33 1.99
N ILE A 250 -12.94 -4.27 2.97
CA ILE A 250 -13.01 -5.09 4.18
C ILE A 250 -13.33 -4.20 5.38
N ASN A 251 -14.39 -4.52 6.11
CA ASN A 251 -14.69 -3.84 7.37
C ASN A 251 -13.84 -4.42 8.49
N LEU A 252 -12.86 -3.66 8.97
CA LEU A 252 -11.91 -4.11 9.99
C LEU A 252 -12.52 -4.34 11.38
N THR A 253 -13.78 -3.94 11.60
CA THR A 253 -14.50 -4.15 12.87
C THR A 253 -15.38 -5.39 12.83
N SER A 254 -16.00 -5.70 11.70
CA SER A 254 -16.95 -6.82 11.55
C SER A 254 -16.40 -7.99 10.73
N GLY A 255 -15.29 -7.81 10.02
CA GLY A 255 -14.75 -8.79 9.07
C GLY A 255 -15.41 -8.77 7.69
N MET A 256 -16.56 -8.13 7.54
CA MET A 256 -17.39 -8.22 6.35
C MET A 256 -16.71 -7.66 5.10
N ALA A 257 -16.76 -8.43 4.00
CA ALA A 257 -16.28 -8.02 2.68
C ALA A 257 -17.44 -7.54 1.81
N SER A 258 -17.29 -6.38 1.18
CA SER A 258 -18.26 -5.79 0.26
C SER A 258 -17.64 -5.60 -1.12
N LEU A 259 -18.24 -6.17 -2.16
CA LEU A 259 -17.74 -6.07 -3.54
C LEU A 259 -17.77 -4.62 -4.01
N ILE A 260 -16.63 -4.15 -4.52
CA ILE A 260 -16.49 -2.86 -5.21
C ILE A 260 -16.69 -3.08 -6.72
N GLY A 261 -16.02 -4.09 -7.29
CA GLY A 261 -16.17 -4.45 -8.70
C GLY A 261 -15.24 -5.59 -9.12
N GLU A 262 -15.52 -6.21 -10.27
CA GLU A 262 -14.67 -7.23 -10.86
C GLU A 262 -13.42 -6.59 -11.48
N PHE A 263 -12.32 -7.34 -11.54
CA PHE A 263 -11.09 -6.86 -12.16
C PHE A 263 -11.17 -6.90 -13.68
N GLY A 264 -10.81 -5.79 -14.34
CA GLY A 264 -10.68 -5.69 -15.79
C GLY A 264 -9.27 -5.31 -16.22
N ILE A 265 -8.97 -5.46 -17.51
CA ILE A 265 -7.69 -5.13 -18.13
C ILE A 265 -7.95 -4.14 -19.27
N GLY A 266 -7.02 -3.19 -19.47
CA GLY A 266 -7.00 -2.31 -20.62
C GLY A 266 -8.26 -1.45 -20.81
N GLY A 267 -8.82 -0.93 -19.71
CA GLY A 267 -10.04 -0.14 -19.73
C GLY A 267 -11.30 -0.99 -19.90
N ASN A 268 -11.38 -2.13 -19.21
CA ASN A 268 -12.50 -3.09 -19.24
C ASN A 268 -12.68 -3.82 -20.60
N THR A 269 -11.59 -3.99 -21.35
CA THR A 269 -11.61 -4.74 -22.62
C THR A 269 -11.52 -6.25 -22.42
N ALA A 270 -11.02 -6.71 -21.27
CA ALA A 270 -10.89 -8.11 -20.90
C ALA A 270 -10.96 -8.29 -19.38
N ILE A 271 -11.31 -9.50 -18.91
CA ILE A 271 -11.29 -9.88 -17.50
C ILE A 271 -9.83 -10.10 -17.08
N SER A 272 -9.44 -9.56 -15.90
CA SER A 272 -8.12 -9.81 -15.34
C SER A 272 -8.04 -11.21 -14.72
N PRO A 273 -6.87 -11.88 -14.78
CA PRO A 273 -6.62 -13.04 -13.93
C PRO A 273 -6.77 -12.68 -12.45
N PRO A 274 -7.13 -13.64 -11.58
CA PRO A 274 -7.20 -13.44 -10.13
C PRO A 274 -5.92 -12.88 -9.53
N LEU A 275 -6.03 -12.13 -8.41
CA LEU A 275 -4.90 -11.52 -7.74
C LEU A 275 -4.39 -12.38 -6.60
N LEU A 276 -3.08 -12.69 -6.60
CA LEU A 276 -2.34 -13.36 -5.51
C LEU A 276 -1.84 -12.39 -4.46
N GLY A 277 -1.67 -11.14 -4.82
CA GLY A 277 -1.16 -10.07 -3.96
C GLY A 277 -1.76 -8.74 -4.37
N LEU A 278 -1.85 -7.83 -3.41
CA LEU A 278 -2.38 -6.50 -3.60
C LEU A 278 -1.66 -5.55 -2.66
N THR A 279 -1.32 -4.37 -3.13
CA THR A 279 -0.83 -3.27 -2.29
C THR A 279 -1.48 -1.96 -2.70
N VAL A 280 -1.79 -1.15 -1.70
CA VAL A 280 -2.32 0.20 -1.90
C VAL A 280 -1.15 1.16 -2.01
N ALA A 281 -1.01 1.81 -3.16
CA ALA A 281 0.04 2.79 -3.36
C ALA A 281 -0.13 3.96 -2.39
N ALA A 282 0.98 4.38 -1.77
CA ALA A 282 0.98 5.57 -0.93
C ALA A 282 0.57 6.79 -1.77
N VAL A 283 -0.53 7.42 -1.41
CA VAL A 283 -0.94 8.70 -2.01
C VAL A 283 -0.12 9.80 -1.33
N PRO A 284 0.71 10.57 -2.07
CA PRO A 284 1.37 11.72 -1.48
C PRO A 284 0.32 12.68 -0.92
N GLU A 285 0.45 13.04 0.36
CA GLU A 285 -0.51 13.92 1.02
C GLU A 285 -0.64 15.25 0.28
N PRO A 286 -1.86 15.81 0.14
CA PRO A 286 -2.08 17.12 -0.49
C PRO A 286 -1.22 18.23 0.14
N GLU A 287 -0.88 18.10 1.42
CA GLU A 287 0.01 19.00 2.16
C GLU A 287 1.42 19.02 1.59
N SER A 288 1.94 17.87 1.11
CA SER A 288 3.27 17.79 0.48
C SER A 288 3.31 18.59 -0.82
N TYR A 289 2.26 18.55 -1.63
CA TYR A 289 2.16 19.38 -2.83
C TYR A 289 1.97 20.86 -2.50
N ALA A 290 1.20 21.18 -1.47
CA ALA A 290 1.00 22.56 -1.00
C ALA A 290 2.32 23.17 -0.48
N LEU A 291 3.09 22.41 0.31
CA LEU A 291 4.41 22.84 0.81
C LEU A 291 5.43 22.97 -0.34
N MET A 292 5.43 22.06 -1.30
CA MET A 292 6.30 22.15 -2.49
C MET A 292 5.97 23.39 -3.32
N LEU A 293 4.70 23.67 -3.59
CA LEU A 293 4.24 24.87 -4.29
C LEU A 293 4.58 26.15 -3.51
N ALA A 294 4.35 26.16 -2.19
CA ALA A 294 4.71 27.29 -1.33
C ALA A 294 6.23 27.53 -1.32
N GLY A 295 7.03 26.45 -1.31
CA GLY A 295 8.49 26.53 -1.40
C GLY A 295 8.96 27.08 -2.76
N LEU A 296 8.38 26.60 -3.87
CA LEU A 296 8.69 27.10 -5.22
C LEU A 296 8.30 28.58 -5.39
N LEU A 297 7.13 28.99 -4.88
CA LEU A 297 6.71 30.39 -4.88
C LEU A 297 7.64 31.26 -4.04
N GLY A 298 8.08 30.79 -2.87
CA GLY A 298 9.05 31.46 -2.01
C GLY A 298 10.40 31.65 -2.70
N LEU A 299 10.91 30.62 -3.36
CA LEU A 299 12.15 30.69 -4.14
C LEU A 299 12.02 31.65 -5.33
N GLY A 300 10.90 31.64 -6.04
CA GLY A 300 10.63 32.58 -7.14
C GLY A 300 10.60 34.03 -6.68
N PHE A 301 10.05 34.29 -5.49
CA PHE A 301 9.99 35.63 -4.91
C PHE A 301 11.39 36.15 -4.49
N VAL A 302 12.22 35.28 -3.90
CA VAL A 302 13.61 35.60 -3.55
C VAL A 302 14.47 35.84 -4.77
N ALA A 303 14.34 35.00 -5.82
CA ALA A 303 15.06 35.16 -7.07
C ALA A 303 14.71 36.48 -7.77
N ARG A 304 13.43 36.87 -7.78
CA ARG A 304 12.98 38.16 -8.37
C ARG A 304 13.54 39.39 -7.66
N ARG A 305 13.80 39.30 -6.34
CA ARG A 305 14.43 40.39 -5.57
C ARG A 305 15.93 40.55 -5.81
N ARG A 306 16.58 39.49 -6.34
CA ARG A 306 18.05 39.52 -6.60
C ARG A 306 18.42 39.88 -8.03
N LEU A 307 17.46 40.04 -8.94
CA LEU A 307 17.75 40.57 -10.28
C LEU A 307 17.99 42.07 -10.20
N PRO A 308 19.21 42.55 -10.52
CA PRO A 308 19.49 43.99 -10.61
C PRO A 308 18.65 44.60 -11.74
N ARG A 309 18.13 45.80 -11.49
CA ARG A 309 17.47 46.64 -12.51
C ARG A 309 18.50 47.23 -13.44
#